data_ed6acc79ba946e9a5acceb84e1533bca
#
_entry.id   ed6acc79ba946e9a5acceb84e1533bca
#
_cell.length_a   1.000
_cell.length_b   1.000
_cell.length_c   1.000
_cell.angle_alpha   90.00
_cell.angle_beta   90.00
_cell.angle_gamma   90.00
#
_symmetry.space_group_name_H-M   'P 1'
#
loop_
_entity.id
_entity.type
_entity.pdbx_description
1 polymer ?
#
loop_
_entity_poly.entity_id
_entity_poly.type
_entity_poly.pdbx_seq_one_letter_code
_entity_poly.pdbx_strand_id
1 'polypeptide(L)'
;LTSIASRRVREVPAKTDPVIPGAPRGSVKIDVTALKRALRAEVQGEVRFDPGSLALYANDASNFRQVPIGVVIPRTLDDVVATHRVCHEFGAPILNRGGGTSLSGETVNYAVVIDHSKYLTHIGDIDPERRLVTCEPGVINEELNRHTGRFNLIFGPDPSTHSRCVIGGNIGNNSCGVHSVQSQLYGPGPRTSDNVHALEIVTYD
;
A
#
# COMPACT_ATOMS: atom_id res chain seq x y z
N LEU A 1 -24.55 -6.89 -8.05
CA LEU A 1 -23.81 -7.91 -7.30
C LEU A 1 -22.75 -8.49 -8.22
N THR A 2 -21.60 -7.83 -8.32
CA THR A 2 -20.46 -8.32 -9.11
C THR A 2 -19.58 -9.14 -8.16
N SER A 3 -19.51 -10.42 -8.43
CA SER A 3 -18.72 -11.42 -7.71
C SER A 3 -17.25 -11.00 -7.66
N ILE A 4 -16.69 -10.97 -6.45
CA ILE A 4 -15.26 -10.86 -6.22
C ILE A 4 -14.63 -12.17 -6.68
N ALA A 5 -14.07 -12.17 -7.89
CA ALA A 5 -13.25 -13.27 -8.36
C ALA A 5 -11.87 -13.17 -7.71
N SER A 6 -11.63 -13.92 -6.63
CA SER A 6 -10.29 -14.12 -6.11
C SER A 6 -9.48 -14.86 -7.20
N ARG A 7 -8.52 -14.20 -7.83
CA ARG A 7 -7.52 -14.87 -8.65
C ARG A 7 -6.59 -15.65 -7.72
N ARG A 8 -6.87 -16.92 -7.54
CA ARG A 8 -5.91 -17.84 -6.90
C ARG A 8 -4.66 -17.96 -7.79
N VAL A 9 -3.56 -17.48 -7.28
CA VAL A 9 -2.24 -17.83 -7.81
C VAL A 9 -2.04 -19.33 -7.53
N ARG A 10 -1.57 -20.09 -8.53
CA ARG A 10 -1.31 -21.55 -8.40
C ARG A 10 -0.43 -21.81 -7.19
N GLU A 11 -0.82 -22.79 -6.37
CA GLU A 11 -0.01 -23.30 -5.26
C GLU A 11 1.38 -23.71 -5.74
N VAL A 12 2.38 -23.06 -5.20
CA VAL A 12 3.77 -23.50 -5.23
C VAL A 12 3.99 -24.32 -3.96
N PRO A 13 4.57 -25.52 -4.01
CA PRO A 13 4.74 -26.34 -2.81
C PRO A 13 5.60 -25.61 -1.78
N ALA A 14 5.10 -25.57 -0.55
CA ALA A 14 5.74 -24.94 0.58
C ALA A 14 7.16 -25.48 0.78
N LYS A 15 8.16 -24.66 0.51
CA LYS A 15 9.53 -24.88 0.96
C LYS A 15 9.74 -24.03 2.19
N THR A 16 9.80 -24.72 3.33
CA THR A 16 10.33 -24.26 4.63
C THR A 16 9.81 -22.94 5.18
N ASP A 17 9.49 -22.90 6.46
CA ASP A 17 8.92 -21.81 7.24
C ASP A 17 9.55 -20.45 6.92
N PRO A 18 8.72 -19.39 6.72
CA PRO A 18 9.22 -18.06 6.47
C PRO A 18 9.95 -17.54 7.72
N VAL A 19 11.22 -17.21 7.56
CA VAL A 19 12.00 -16.61 8.63
C VAL A 19 11.83 -15.11 8.60
N ILE A 20 11.21 -14.57 9.64
CA ILE A 20 11.01 -13.14 9.84
C ILE A 20 12.37 -12.46 10.08
N PRO A 21 12.76 -11.42 9.31
CA PRO A 21 13.99 -10.66 9.57
C PRO A 21 13.93 -10.04 10.97
N GLY A 22 14.92 -10.39 11.78
CA GLY A 22 14.96 -10.04 13.21
C GLY A 22 14.79 -11.23 14.17
N ALA A 23 14.36 -12.40 13.67
CA ALA A 23 14.39 -13.63 14.45
C ALA A 23 15.83 -14.18 14.52
N PRO A 24 16.36 -14.43 15.70
CA PRO A 24 17.68 -15.05 15.81
C PRO A 24 17.56 -16.53 15.43
N ARG A 25 18.19 -16.93 14.36
CA ARG A 25 18.43 -18.28 13.83
C ARG A 25 17.56 -18.69 12.63
N GLY A 26 18.23 -18.91 11.51
CA GLY A 26 17.73 -19.61 10.33
C GLY A 26 17.18 -18.73 9.21
N SER A 27 17.61 -17.47 9.09
CA SER A 27 17.20 -16.60 7.97
C SER A 27 17.60 -17.21 6.63
N VAL A 28 16.63 -17.48 5.78
CA VAL A 28 16.91 -17.73 4.35
C VAL A 28 17.68 -16.53 3.82
N LYS A 29 18.90 -16.75 3.37
CA LYS A 29 19.73 -15.67 2.83
C LYS A 29 19.15 -15.31 1.47
N ILE A 30 18.48 -14.17 1.39
CA ILE A 30 17.91 -13.63 0.15
C ILE A 30 19.04 -13.28 -0.81
N ASP A 31 19.04 -13.86 -2.01
CA ASP A 31 19.92 -13.41 -3.09
C ASP A 31 19.38 -12.10 -3.68
N VAL A 32 19.81 -10.98 -3.10
CA VAL A 32 19.36 -9.64 -3.51
C VAL A 32 19.71 -9.34 -4.97
N THR A 33 20.80 -9.90 -5.51
CA THR A 33 21.21 -9.67 -6.90
C THR A 33 20.25 -10.38 -7.86
N ALA A 34 19.93 -11.63 -7.57
CA ALA A 34 18.97 -12.40 -8.37
C ALA A 34 17.55 -11.82 -8.24
N LEU A 35 17.12 -11.45 -7.03
CA LEU A 35 15.84 -10.79 -6.77
C LEU A 35 15.69 -9.49 -7.59
N LYS A 36 16.69 -8.62 -7.55
CA LYS A 36 16.73 -7.37 -8.35
C LYS A 36 16.56 -7.64 -9.84
N ARG A 37 17.26 -8.67 -10.35
CA ARG A 37 17.20 -9.03 -11.78
C ARG A 37 15.79 -9.55 -12.14
N ALA A 38 15.21 -10.42 -11.31
CA ALA A 38 13.87 -10.95 -11.53
C ALA A 38 12.80 -9.84 -11.51
N LEU A 39 12.85 -8.95 -10.50
CA LEU A 39 11.94 -7.80 -10.45
C LEU A 39 12.04 -6.91 -11.69
N ARG A 40 13.26 -6.65 -12.17
CA ARG A 40 13.45 -5.83 -13.38
C ARG A 40 12.97 -6.48 -14.67
N ALA A 41 12.88 -7.79 -14.71
CA ALA A 41 12.37 -8.53 -15.86
C ALA A 41 10.83 -8.54 -15.94
N GLU A 42 10.16 -8.42 -14.80
CA GLU A 42 8.72 -8.64 -14.68
C GLU A 42 7.91 -7.35 -14.46
N VAL A 43 8.53 -6.33 -13.85
CA VAL A 43 7.88 -5.08 -13.47
C VAL A 43 8.17 -4.01 -14.52
N GLN A 44 7.11 -3.39 -15.05
CA GLN A 44 7.22 -2.25 -15.97
C GLN A 44 7.46 -0.93 -15.24
N GLY A 45 7.16 -0.89 -13.95
CA GLY A 45 7.41 0.24 -13.07
C GLY A 45 8.90 0.43 -12.74
N GLU A 46 9.16 1.18 -11.67
CA GLU A 46 10.53 1.45 -11.27
C GLU A 46 11.02 0.40 -10.26
N VAL A 47 12.20 -0.15 -10.51
CA VAL A 47 12.86 -1.11 -9.61
C VAL A 47 14.20 -0.52 -9.18
N ARG A 48 14.28 -0.06 -7.93
CA ARG A 48 15.38 0.71 -7.38
C ARG A 48 16.10 -0.06 -6.28
N PHE A 49 17.40 -0.22 -6.43
CA PHE A 49 18.29 -0.91 -5.47
C PHE A 49 19.58 -0.11 -5.24
N ASP A 50 19.65 1.12 -5.70
CA ASP A 50 20.78 2.00 -5.47
C ASP A 50 20.73 2.59 -4.04
N PRO A 51 21.92 2.90 -3.46
CA PRO A 51 21.98 3.40 -2.08
C PRO A 51 21.19 4.68 -1.84
N GLY A 52 21.11 5.57 -2.83
CA GLY A 52 20.36 6.83 -2.71
C GLY A 52 18.86 6.58 -2.59
N SER A 53 18.30 5.74 -3.47
CA SER A 53 16.90 5.34 -3.39
C SER A 53 16.58 4.63 -2.08
N LEU A 54 17.42 3.67 -1.66
CA LEU A 54 17.20 2.97 -0.39
C LEU A 54 17.23 3.91 0.81
N ALA A 55 18.09 4.93 0.79
CA ALA A 55 18.17 5.92 1.86
C ALA A 55 16.88 6.76 1.98
N LEU A 56 16.25 7.10 0.84
CA LEU A 56 14.97 7.85 0.81
C LEU A 56 13.83 7.07 1.45
N TYR A 57 13.83 5.75 1.33
CA TYR A 57 12.78 4.89 1.88
C TYR A 57 13.13 4.28 3.24
N ALA A 58 14.27 4.64 3.80
CA ALA A 58 14.71 4.14 5.12
C ALA A 58 14.01 4.83 6.30
N ASN A 59 13.28 5.91 6.07
CA ASN A 59 12.57 6.68 7.10
C ASN A 59 11.11 6.88 6.70
N ASP A 60 10.27 7.09 7.68
CA ASP A 60 8.92 7.64 7.55
C ASP A 60 8.76 8.83 8.52
N ALA A 61 7.54 9.20 8.90
CA ALA A 61 7.31 10.27 9.85
C ALA A 61 7.61 9.89 11.32
N SER A 62 8.01 8.65 11.57
CA SER A 62 8.38 8.16 12.90
C SER A 62 9.85 8.43 13.24
N ASN A 63 10.26 8.03 14.45
CA ASN A 63 11.65 8.02 14.89
C ASN A 63 12.43 6.76 14.45
N PHE A 64 11.77 5.81 13.78
CA PHE A 64 12.39 4.57 13.32
C PHE A 64 13.12 4.76 12.00
N ARG A 65 14.16 3.96 11.81
CA ARG A 65 14.93 3.92 10.58
C ARG A 65 15.32 2.49 10.26
N GLN A 66 14.94 2.04 9.07
CA GLN A 66 15.35 0.73 8.55
C GLN A 66 15.57 0.80 7.04
N VAL A 67 16.78 0.48 6.60
CA VAL A 67 17.11 0.44 5.17
C VAL A 67 16.40 -0.76 4.53
N PRO A 68 15.58 -0.57 3.47
CA PRO A 68 14.89 -1.66 2.80
C PRO A 68 15.84 -2.53 1.95
N ILE A 69 15.38 -3.72 1.54
CA ILE A 69 16.08 -4.59 0.58
C ILE A 69 16.10 -3.95 -0.80
N GLY A 70 14.99 -3.38 -1.21
CA GLY A 70 14.76 -2.76 -2.51
C GLY A 70 13.48 -1.95 -2.49
N VAL A 71 13.24 -1.18 -3.56
CA VAL A 71 12.03 -0.39 -3.74
C VAL A 71 11.46 -0.68 -5.13
N VAL A 72 10.16 -0.94 -5.18
CA VAL A 72 9.38 -1.05 -6.41
C VAL A 72 8.33 0.05 -6.41
N ILE A 73 8.23 0.79 -7.51
CA ILE A 73 7.19 1.79 -7.73
C ILE A 73 6.34 1.32 -8.90
N PRO A 74 5.24 0.60 -8.65
CA PRO A 74 4.41 0.00 -9.69
C PRO A 74 3.68 1.06 -10.50
N ARG A 75 3.51 0.82 -11.80
CA ARG A 75 2.68 1.64 -12.70
C ARG A 75 1.28 1.10 -12.85
N THR A 76 1.13 -0.21 -12.66
CA THR A 76 -0.12 -0.94 -12.88
C THR A 76 -0.37 -1.93 -11.76
N LEU A 77 -1.59 -2.45 -11.69
CA LEU A 77 -1.92 -3.56 -10.79
C LEU A 77 -1.11 -4.82 -11.15
N ASP A 78 -0.86 -5.06 -12.43
CA ASP A 78 -0.04 -6.21 -12.87
C ASP A 78 1.40 -6.12 -12.33
N ASP A 79 1.96 -4.92 -12.22
CA ASP A 79 3.26 -4.70 -11.57
C ASP A 79 3.22 -5.06 -10.07
N VAL A 80 2.11 -4.75 -9.39
CA VAL A 80 1.92 -5.12 -7.97
C VAL A 80 1.90 -6.64 -7.84
N VAL A 81 1.09 -7.32 -8.66
CA VAL A 81 0.98 -8.79 -8.68
C VAL A 81 2.32 -9.44 -9.00
N ALA A 82 3.03 -8.94 -10.03
CA ALA A 82 4.35 -9.44 -10.41
C ALA A 82 5.37 -9.26 -9.25
N THR A 83 5.33 -8.11 -8.57
CA THR A 83 6.21 -7.86 -7.42
C THR A 83 5.95 -8.84 -6.28
N HIS A 84 4.67 -9.08 -5.94
CA HIS A 84 4.30 -10.04 -4.90
C HIS A 84 4.78 -11.44 -5.25
N ARG A 85 4.53 -11.89 -6.48
CA ARG A 85 4.94 -13.21 -6.97
C ARG A 85 6.45 -13.40 -6.91
N VAL A 86 7.22 -12.46 -7.46
CA VAL A 86 8.69 -12.54 -7.44
C VAL A 86 9.21 -12.52 -6.00
N CYS A 87 8.71 -11.62 -5.15
CA CYS A 87 9.14 -11.58 -3.75
C CYS A 87 8.82 -12.88 -3.01
N HIS A 88 7.66 -13.48 -3.26
CA HIS A 88 7.29 -14.78 -2.69
C HIS A 88 8.25 -15.88 -3.14
N GLU A 89 8.59 -15.97 -4.43
CA GLU A 89 9.54 -16.97 -4.97
C GLU A 89 10.94 -16.86 -4.32
N PHE A 90 11.36 -15.66 -3.97
CA PHE A 90 12.66 -15.40 -3.32
C PHE A 90 12.60 -15.43 -1.78
N GLY A 91 11.42 -15.63 -1.18
CA GLY A 91 11.23 -15.51 0.27
C GLY A 91 11.54 -14.11 0.80
N ALA A 92 11.41 -13.08 -0.03
CA ALA A 92 11.69 -11.71 0.32
C ALA A 92 10.42 -11.05 0.92
N PRO A 93 10.47 -10.54 2.16
CA PRO A 93 9.32 -9.85 2.74
C PRO A 93 8.99 -8.59 1.94
N ILE A 94 7.72 -8.25 1.90
CA ILE A 94 7.20 -7.04 1.25
C ILE A 94 6.65 -6.06 2.29
N LEU A 95 6.68 -4.79 1.94
CA LEU A 95 6.09 -3.71 2.73
C LEU A 95 5.41 -2.71 1.81
N ASN A 96 4.09 -2.63 1.89
CA ASN A 96 3.35 -1.63 1.14
C ASN A 96 3.53 -0.24 1.78
N ARG A 97 3.72 0.78 0.93
CA ARG A 97 3.94 2.16 1.36
C ARG A 97 3.10 3.12 0.53
N GLY A 98 2.49 4.07 1.21
CA GLY A 98 1.85 5.24 0.62
C GLY A 98 2.66 6.51 0.91
N GLY A 99 2.06 7.49 1.55
CA GLY A 99 2.69 8.77 1.85
C GLY A 99 3.81 8.75 2.90
N GLY A 100 4.09 7.61 3.54
CA GLY A 100 5.12 7.51 4.58
C GLY A 100 4.80 8.34 5.84
N THR A 101 3.53 8.55 6.13
CA THR A 101 3.05 9.42 7.23
C THR A 101 2.87 8.72 8.57
N SER A 102 3.21 7.43 8.66
CA SER A 102 3.14 6.67 9.91
C SER A 102 4.05 7.28 10.98
N LEU A 103 3.52 7.41 12.20
CA LEU A 103 4.29 7.83 13.38
C LEU A 103 4.84 6.65 14.19
N SER A 104 4.50 5.42 13.79
CA SER A 104 4.84 4.19 14.51
C SER A 104 5.87 3.32 13.76
N GLY A 105 6.44 3.80 12.64
CA GLY A 105 7.41 3.04 11.86
C GLY A 105 6.81 1.95 10.98
N GLU A 106 5.52 2.03 10.66
CA GLU A 106 4.79 1.00 9.92
C GLU A 106 5.22 0.91 8.45
N THR A 107 5.88 1.94 7.93
CA THR A 107 6.31 2.01 6.54
C THR A 107 7.83 1.93 6.35
N VAL A 108 8.55 1.45 7.38
CA VAL A 108 10.00 1.16 7.33
C VAL A 108 10.27 -0.27 7.79
N ASN A 109 10.99 -1.05 6.97
CA ASN A 109 11.36 -2.43 7.31
C ASN A 109 12.48 -2.95 6.41
N TYR A 110 13.11 -4.06 6.81
CA TYR A 110 14.00 -4.84 5.94
C TYR A 110 13.14 -5.71 5.00
N ALA A 111 12.62 -5.09 3.97
CA ALA A 111 11.66 -5.67 3.02
C ALA A 111 11.85 -5.05 1.64
N VAL A 112 11.22 -5.60 0.61
CA VAL A 112 10.98 -4.89 -0.64
C VAL A 112 9.80 -3.94 -0.40
N VAL A 113 10.07 -2.64 -0.45
CA VAL A 113 9.04 -1.61 -0.31
C VAL A 113 8.32 -1.45 -1.64
N ILE A 114 6.98 -1.51 -1.62
CA ILE A 114 6.13 -1.24 -2.78
C ILE A 114 5.46 0.11 -2.56
N ASP A 115 5.90 1.12 -3.31
CA ASP A 115 5.37 2.48 -3.20
C ASP A 115 4.25 2.72 -4.21
N HIS A 116 3.03 2.80 -3.71
CA HIS A 116 1.82 3.02 -4.51
C HIS A 116 1.56 4.50 -4.84
N SER A 117 2.27 5.43 -4.20
CA SER A 117 1.89 6.86 -4.19
C SER A 117 2.17 7.60 -5.50
N LYS A 118 3.03 7.06 -6.38
CA LYS A 118 3.51 7.81 -7.55
C LYS A 118 2.63 7.65 -8.79
N TYR A 119 2.17 6.44 -9.07
CA TYR A 119 1.49 6.12 -10.34
C TYR A 119 0.08 5.57 -10.15
N LEU A 120 -0.20 4.90 -9.04
CA LEU A 120 -1.51 4.33 -8.74
C LEU A 120 -2.39 5.39 -8.04
N THR A 121 -2.72 6.45 -8.77
CA THR A 121 -3.40 7.65 -8.24
C THR A 121 -4.68 8.00 -8.99
N HIS A 122 -5.23 7.06 -9.75
CA HIS A 122 -6.45 7.30 -10.51
C HIS A 122 -7.68 7.35 -9.60
N ILE A 123 -8.54 8.35 -9.85
CA ILE A 123 -9.88 8.47 -9.27
C ILE A 123 -10.86 8.22 -10.40
N GLY A 124 -11.67 7.18 -10.26
CA GLY A 124 -12.71 6.83 -11.22
C GLY A 124 -13.94 7.72 -11.13
N ASP A 125 -14.98 7.32 -11.85
CA ASP A 125 -16.23 8.07 -11.87
C ASP A 125 -16.89 8.08 -10.48
N ILE A 126 -17.43 9.22 -10.12
CA ILE A 126 -18.13 9.44 -8.86
C ILE A 126 -19.63 9.21 -9.11
N ASP A 127 -20.24 8.32 -8.32
CA ASP A 127 -21.67 8.14 -8.25
C ASP A 127 -22.22 8.94 -7.05
N PRO A 128 -22.75 10.15 -7.26
CA PRO A 128 -23.20 11.00 -6.16
C PRO A 128 -24.50 10.50 -5.52
N GLU A 129 -25.33 9.74 -6.24
CA GLU A 129 -26.58 9.21 -5.71
C GLU A 129 -26.29 8.08 -4.70
N ARG A 130 -25.37 7.18 -5.07
CA ARG A 130 -24.94 6.10 -4.19
C ARG A 130 -23.83 6.52 -3.22
N ARG A 131 -23.26 7.70 -3.39
CA ARG A 131 -22.09 8.24 -2.65
C ARG A 131 -20.89 7.32 -2.74
N LEU A 132 -20.59 6.83 -3.94
CA LEU A 132 -19.50 5.90 -4.19
C LEU A 132 -18.51 6.47 -5.19
N VAL A 133 -17.26 6.13 -5.00
CA VAL A 133 -16.17 6.36 -5.94
C VAL A 133 -15.18 5.20 -5.86
N THR A 134 -14.68 4.75 -7.00
CA THR A 134 -13.55 3.82 -7.05
C THR A 134 -12.27 4.62 -7.20
N CYS A 135 -11.26 4.30 -6.43
CA CYS A 135 -9.96 4.96 -6.54
C CYS A 135 -8.82 3.99 -6.28
N GLU A 136 -7.66 4.32 -6.82
CA GLU A 136 -6.43 3.59 -6.60
C GLU A 136 -5.80 3.91 -5.24
N PRO A 137 -4.95 3.03 -4.69
CA PRO A 137 -4.44 3.14 -3.31
C PRO A 137 -3.54 4.36 -3.07
N GLY A 138 -2.90 4.89 -4.10
CA GLY A 138 -2.00 6.04 -4.02
C GLY A 138 -2.70 7.40 -4.07
N VAL A 139 -4.01 7.44 -4.19
CA VAL A 139 -4.78 8.69 -4.18
C VAL A 139 -4.64 9.39 -2.83
N ILE A 140 -4.23 10.66 -2.84
CA ILE A 140 -4.13 11.49 -1.62
C ILE A 140 -5.54 11.81 -1.12
N ASN A 141 -5.75 11.73 0.19
CA ASN A 141 -7.04 11.98 0.82
C ASN A 141 -7.64 13.36 0.43
N GLU A 142 -6.84 14.42 0.52
CA GLU A 142 -7.27 15.77 0.14
C GLU A 142 -7.64 15.86 -1.34
N GLU A 143 -6.92 15.14 -2.21
CA GLU A 143 -7.21 15.09 -3.63
C GLU A 143 -8.56 14.41 -3.90
N LEU A 144 -8.84 13.31 -3.22
CA LEU A 144 -10.15 12.66 -3.27
C LEU A 144 -11.24 13.62 -2.83
N ASN A 145 -11.06 14.31 -1.71
CA ASN A 145 -12.04 15.26 -1.18
C ASN A 145 -12.26 16.45 -2.11
N ARG A 146 -11.22 16.91 -2.81
CA ARG A 146 -11.36 17.97 -3.83
C ARG A 146 -12.22 17.52 -5.02
N HIS A 147 -12.10 16.24 -5.42
CA HIS A 147 -12.91 15.68 -6.51
C HIS A 147 -14.36 15.45 -6.08
N THR A 148 -14.59 14.88 -4.91
CA THR A 148 -15.95 14.59 -4.40
C THR A 148 -16.69 15.84 -3.93
N GLY A 149 -15.96 16.87 -3.51
CA GLY A 149 -16.53 18.15 -3.06
C GLY A 149 -17.39 18.87 -4.10
N ARG A 150 -17.20 18.58 -5.40
CA ARG A 150 -18.08 19.07 -6.49
C ARG A 150 -19.52 18.59 -6.36
N PHE A 151 -19.72 17.50 -5.63
CA PHE A 151 -21.00 16.87 -5.37
C PHE A 151 -21.44 17.06 -3.90
N ASN A 152 -20.79 17.96 -3.15
CA ASN A 152 -20.99 18.13 -1.70
C ASN A 152 -20.74 16.83 -0.91
N LEU A 153 -19.82 16.00 -1.35
CA LEU A 153 -19.41 14.77 -0.69
C LEU A 153 -17.95 14.89 -0.22
N ILE A 154 -17.65 14.25 0.90
CA ILE A 154 -16.29 14.10 1.42
C ILE A 154 -16.07 12.66 1.87
N PHE A 155 -14.81 12.22 1.85
CA PHE A 155 -14.38 11.03 2.55
C PHE A 155 -14.26 11.37 4.04
N GLY A 156 -15.09 10.75 4.87
CA GLY A 156 -15.29 11.14 6.27
C GLY A 156 -14.05 11.15 7.17
N PRO A 157 -13.14 10.15 7.09
CA PRO A 157 -11.90 10.18 7.84
C PRO A 157 -11.01 11.35 7.44
N ASP A 158 -10.61 12.15 8.44
CA ASP A 158 -9.80 13.35 8.23
C ASP A 158 -8.56 13.32 9.14
N PRO A 159 -7.55 12.49 8.82
CA PRO A 159 -6.30 12.49 9.56
C PRO A 159 -5.55 13.81 9.39
N SER A 160 -4.78 14.22 10.38
CA SER A 160 -3.98 15.46 10.33
C SER A 160 -3.02 15.53 9.13
N THR A 161 -2.73 14.39 8.55
CA THR A 161 -1.87 14.24 7.36
C THR A 161 -2.65 14.19 6.05
N HIS A 162 -3.94 14.61 6.02
CA HIS A 162 -4.84 14.48 4.86
C HIS A 162 -4.25 14.97 3.53
N SER A 163 -3.36 15.97 3.56
CA SER A 163 -2.68 16.50 2.37
C SER A 163 -1.53 15.63 1.85
N ARG A 164 -1.21 14.53 2.53
CA ARG A 164 -0.09 13.64 2.19
C ARG A 164 -0.41 12.16 2.31
N CYS A 165 -1.26 11.76 3.25
CA CYS A 165 -1.66 10.38 3.38
C CYS A 165 -2.50 9.94 2.17
N VAL A 166 -2.39 8.66 1.83
CA VAL A 166 -3.10 8.09 0.69
C VAL A 166 -4.20 7.14 1.16
N ILE A 167 -5.19 6.91 0.32
CA ILE A 167 -6.36 6.08 0.66
C ILE A 167 -5.95 4.65 1.04
N GLY A 168 -5.00 4.04 0.31
CA GLY A 168 -4.48 2.71 0.69
C GLY A 168 -3.83 2.68 2.07
N GLY A 169 -3.10 3.74 2.44
CA GLY A 169 -2.54 3.90 3.79
C GLY A 169 -3.62 4.09 4.85
N ASN A 170 -4.66 4.88 4.56
CA ASN A 170 -5.79 5.05 5.45
C ASN A 170 -6.53 3.73 5.69
N ILE A 171 -6.70 2.89 4.65
CA ILE A 171 -7.30 1.56 4.76
C ILE A 171 -6.43 0.65 5.63
N GLY A 172 -5.12 0.57 5.36
CA GLY A 172 -4.21 -0.30 6.10
C GLY A 172 -4.13 0.03 7.59
N ASN A 173 -4.21 1.31 7.94
CA ASN A 173 -4.21 1.79 9.33
C ASN A 173 -5.59 1.88 9.95
N ASN A 174 -6.65 1.65 9.19
CA ASN A 174 -8.01 1.97 9.60
C ASN A 174 -8.11 3.39 10.20
N SER A 175 -7.55 4.34 9.47
CA SER A 175 -7.36 5.71 9.94
C SER A 175 -8.68 6.39 10.32
N CYS A 176 -8.59 7.27 11.28
CA CYS A 176 -9.60 8.26 11.65
C CYS A 176 -8.93 9.65 11.69
N GLY A 177 -9.57 10.66 12.25
CA GLY A 177 -8.99 12.00 12.34
C GLY A 177 -9.74 12.90 13.29
N VAL A 178 -9.31 14.17 13.37
CA VAL A 178 -9.86 15.14 14.33
C VAL A 178 -11.35 15.41 14.14
N HIS A 179 -11.83 15.32 12.89
CA HIS A 179 -13.27 15.50 12.57
C HIS A 179 -14.07 14.20 12.55
N SER A 180 -13.44 13.07 12.90
CA SER A 180 -14.08 11.74 12.87
C SER A 180 -15.31 11.65 13.75
N VAL A 181 -15.33 12.34 14.89
CA VAL A 181 -16.52 12.40 15.77
C VAL A 181 -17.71 13.02 15.04
N GLN A 182 -17.46 14.02 14.22
CA GLN A 182 -18.51 14.70 13.44
C GLN A 182 -19.02 13.83 12.27
N SER A 183 -18.19 12.93 11.74
CA SER A 183 -18.59 12.07 10.63
C SER A 183 -19.75 11.15 10.99
N GLN A 184 -19.91 10.81 12.26
CA GLN A 184 -21.09 10.07 12.76
C GLN A 184 -22.42 10.82 12.56
N LEU A 185 -22.37 12.14 12.45
CA LEU A 185 -23.55 12.97 12.23
C LEU A 185 -23.94 13.06 10.74
N TYR A 186 -22.98 12.85 9.84
CA TYR A 186 -23.14 13.12 8.41
C TYR A 186 -22.83 11.92 7.52
N GLY A 187 -22.27 10.84 8.07
CA GLY A 187 -21.80 9.70 7.32
C GLY A 187 -21.90 8.38 8.08
N PRO A 188 -21.38 7.29 7.49
CA PRO A 188 -21.51 5.94 8.04
C PRO A 188 -20.70 5.71 9.32
N GLY A 189 -19.67 6.50 9.60
CA GLY A 189 -18.85 6.36 10.81
C GLY A 189 -17.48 7.06 10.72
N PRO A 190 -16.71 7.05 11.85
CA PRO A 190 -15.50 7.85 11.99
C PRO A 190 -14.24 7.22 11.38
N ARG A 191 -14.25 5.92 11.09
CA ARG A 191 -13.07 5.18 10.65
C ARG A 191 -13.10 4.94 9.15
N THR A 192 -11.93 4.67 8.59
CA THR A 192 -11.82 4.30 7.18
C THR A 192 -12.66 3.08 6.82
N SER A 193 -12.67 2.04 7.68
CA SER A 193 -13.49 0.84 7.47
C SER A 193 -14.99 1.12 7.36
N ASP A 194 -15.47 2.16 8.02
CA ASP A 194 -16.90 2.53 7.96
C ASP A 194 -17.25 3.18 6.62
N ASN A 195 -16.25 3.65 5.87
CA ASN A 195 -16.40 4.40 4.64
C ASN A 195 -15.93 3.60 3.39
N VAL A 196 -15.56 2.34 3.57
CA VAL A 196 -15.14 1.45 2.46
C VAL A 196 -16.27 0.47 2.14
N HIS A 197 -16.72 0.51 0.88
CA HIS A 197 -17.77 -0.39 0.40
C HIS A 197 -17.23 -1.73 -0.11
N ALA A 198 -16.12 -1.69 -0.83
CA ALA A 198 -15.46 -2.87 -1.40
C ALA A 198 -13.96 -2.64 -1.55
N LEU A 199 -13.18 -3.71 -1.52
CA LEU A 199 -11.73 -3.72 -1.73
C LEU A 199 -11.35 -4.81 -2.72
N GLU A 200 -10.41 -4.49 -3.60
CA GLU A 200 -9.62 -5.47 -4.32
C GLU A 200 -8.25 -5.56 -3.65
N ILE A 201 -7.84 -6.75 -3.25
CA ILE A 201 -6.59 -6.98 -2.51
C ILE A 201 -5.74 -8.04 -3.21
N VAL A 202 -4.43 -7.90 -3.08
CA VAL A 202 -3.45 -8.92 -3.44
C VAL A 202 -2.85 -9.46 -2.15
N THR A 203 -2.91 -10.79 -1.96
CA THR A 203 -2.31 -11.46 -0.82
C THR A 203 -0.92 -12.00 -1.19
N TYR A 204 -0.07 -12.18 -0.18
CA TYR A 204 1.30 -12.65 -0.39
C TYR A 204 1.37 -14.16 -0.63
N ASP A 205 0.38 -14.93 -0.14
CA ASP A 205 0.22 -16.40 -0.21
C ASP A 205 -0.65 -16.86 -1.38
#